data_152b94f9ab29a0a5c420bbea5fe87017
#
_entry.id   152b94f9ab29a0a5c420bbea5fe87017
#
_cell.length_a   1.000
_cell.length_b   1.000
_cell.length_c   1.000
_cell.angle_alpha   90.00
_cell.angle_beta   90.00
_cell.angle_gamma   90.00
#
_symmetry.space_group_name_H-M   'P 1'
#
loop_
_entity.id
_entity.type
_entity.pdbx_description
1 polymer ?
#
loop_
_entity_poly.entity_id
_entity_poly.type
_entity_poly.pdbx_seq_one_letter_code
_entity_poly.pdbx_strand_id
1 'polypeptide(L)'
;MVLQTANFQINPEDELSLLKKFQPDKPGMVMEYWSGWFDHWFEKQHHTTSVEAFSDVLERILKFPASVNLYMFHGGTNFGFHNGANIQDEFPHYLADVTSYDYDAPLTETGDYTNKYYACKHIVAKYNKVLTKVPSSPVVSKKMAYKPISVTGQLNFNQIIDRIAPEDRTKSDSVVHMEKLPVNNGNGQSYGFVLYRHAEVAVRVNSTLQIKNGAFYDMGIVLLDGERKTEKLTSTSQLLQFGYWETKNAKLSLISASYGTRTLDILVENWGRVNFGVHATFDQRKGLLENTKILLDDEEVTGWEIVSLQFKSKWVNSLDAWGPVSSHMTAPTLFLATLQVDTPYDTFLDMRGWGRGAVFINGFNLGRYFSAGPTHSLYIPAPLLKTGTNHIVVFELFTAQAQLVFTDKPILGPE
;
A
#
# COMPACT_ATOMS: atom_id res chain seq x y z
N MET A 1 6.46 28.32 -25.14
CA MET A 1 7.78 27.66 -25.05
C MET A 1 7.91 27.12 -23.62
N VAL A 2 8.18 25.82 -23.44
CA VAL A 2 8.29 25.17 -22.11
C VAL A 2 9.76 25.12 -21.73
N LEU A 3 10.09 25.34 -20.45
CA LEU A 3 11.42 25.12 -19.90
C LEU A 3 11.63 23.61 -19.74
N GLN A 4 12.69 23.06 -20.32
CA GLN A 4 13.10 21.68 -20.09
C GLN A 4 13.92 21.62 -18.79
N THR A 5 13.80 20.49 -18.07
CA THR A 5 14.48 20.25 -16.79
C THR A 5 15.14 18.88 -16.80
N ALA A 6 16.04 18.62 -15.87
CA ALA A 6 16.69 17.33 -15.68
C ALA A 6 16.26 16.69 -14.35
N ASN A 7 16.21 15.37 -14.32
CA ASN A 7 15.89 14.54 -13.15
C ASN A 7 16.98 13.49 -12.98
N PHE A 8 17.65 13.46 -11.83
CA PHE A 8 18.76 12.51 -11.58
C PHE A 8 19.12 12.42 -10.08
N GLN A 9 19.91 11.41 -9.75
CA GLN A 9 20.53 11.23 -8.43
C GLN A 9 22.04 11.44 -8.45
N ILE A 10 22.71 11.17 -9.59
CA ILE A 10 24.16 11.19 -9.77
C ILE A 10 24.54 11.91 -11.07
N ASN A 11 25.84 12.17 -11.28
CA ASN A 11 26.42 12.70 -12.51
C ASN A 11 25.81 14.05 -12.97
N PRO A 12 25.71 15.05 -12.08
CA PRO A 12 25.01 16.30 -12.38
C PRO A 12 25.61 17.08 -13.57
N GLU A 13 26.92 17.00 -13.80
CA GLU A 13 27.59 17.72 -14.90
C GLU A 13 27.18 17.17 -16.26
N ASP A 14 27.06 15.85 -16.40
CA ASP A 14 26.68 15.20 -17.66
C ASP A 14 25.24 15.55 -18.01
N GLU A 15 24.31 15.42 -17.04
CA GLU A 15 22.88 15.70 -17.20
C GLU A 15 22.62 17.18 -17.49
N LEU A 16 23.27 18.09 -16.76
CA LEU A 16 23.11 19.54 -16.96
C LEU A 16 23.81 20.01 -18.24
N SER A 17 24.92 19.40 -18.64
CA SER A 17 25.59 19.69 -19.92
C SER A 17 24.72 19.22 -21.09
N LEU A 18 24.05 18.08 -20.97
CA LEU A 18 23.09 17.60 -21.97
C LEU A 18 21.88 18.56 -22.05
N LEU A 19 21.31 18.94 -20.93
CA LEU A 19 20.21 19.92 -20.85
C LEU A 19 20.60 21.24 -21.53
N LYS A 20 21.84 21.72 -21.31
CA LYS A 20 22.33 22.96 -21.90
C LYS A 20 22.48 22.88 -23.42
N LYS A 21 22.78 21.71 -23.99
CA LYS A 21 22.79 21.50 -25.45
C LYS A 21 21.40 21.67 -26.07
N PHE A 22 20.36 21.22 -25.40
CA PHE A 22 18.96 21.35 -25.88
C PHE A 22 18.41 22.78 -25.75
N GLN A 23 18.88 23.53 -24.77
CA GLN A 23 18.37 24.88 -24.47
C GLN A 23 19.50 25.82 -24.01
N PRO A 24 20.40 26.23 -24.93
CA PRO A 24 21.61 26.99 -24.59
C PRO A 24 21.32 28.33 -23.90
N ASP A 25 20.22 28.97 -24.22
CA ASP A 25 19.81 30.30 -23.73
C ASP A 25 18.86 30.26 -22.54
N LYS A 26 18.64 29.08 -21.94
CA LYS A 26 17.75 28.93 -20.79
C LYS A 26 18.55 28.64 -19.51
N PRO A 27 17.99 29.01 -18.34
CA PRO A 27 18.60 28.60 -17.06
C PRO A 27 18.59 27.08 -16.91
N GLY A 28 19.62 26.52 -16.26
CA GLY A 28 19.63 25.13 -15.82
C GLY A 28 18.64 24.94 -14.67
N MET A 29 17.82 23.88 -14.74
CA MET A 29 16.89 23.49 -13.67
C MET A 29 16.90 21.97 -13.51
N VAL A 30 17.20 21.54 -12.30
CA VAL A 30 16.99 20.18 -11.84
C VAL A 30 15.63 20.14 -11.16
N MET A 31 14.63 19.50 -11.80
CA MET A 31 13.27 19.45 -11.25
C MET A 31 13.12 18.34 -10.25
N GLU A 32 13.90 17.28 -10.40
CA GLU A 32 14.01 16.22 -9.40
C GLU A 32 15.49 15.89 -9.17
N TYR A 33 16.05 16.42 -8.09
CA TYR A 33 17.26 15.87 -7.51
C TYR A 33 16.85 14.85 -6.44
N TRP A 34 17.09 13.55 -6.71
CA TRP A 34 16.67 12.47 -5.83
C TRP A 34 17.57 12.38 -4.61
N SER A 35 17.03 12.81 -3.47
CA SER A 35 17.75 12.91 -2.20
C SER A 35 17.99 11.57 -1.50
N GLY A 36 17.23 10.58 -1.85
CA GLY A 36 17.23 9.19 -1.40
C GLY A 36 16.47 8.34 -2.41
N TRP A 37 15.69 7.37 -1.92
CA TRP A 37 14.79 6.57 -2.75
C TRP A 37 13.65 5.99 -1.91
N PHE A 38 12.54 5.65 -2.54
CA PHE A 38 11.41 4.97 -1.91
C PHE A 38 11.56 3.45 -1.99
N ASP A 39 10.75 2.72 -1.21
CA ASP A 39 10.79 1.27 -1.12
C ASP A 39 9.57 0.62 -1.78
N HIS A 40 9.77 -0.60 -2.27
CA HIS A 40 8.70 -1.50 -2.67
C HIS A 40 8.59 -2.68 -1.69
N TRP A 41 7.39 -3.27 -1.61
CA TRP A 41 7.23 -4.51 -0.86
C TRP A 41 8.15 -5.61 -1.41
N PHE A 42 8.68 -6.45 -0.52
CA PHE A 42 9.68 -7.50 -0.74
C PHE A 42 11.13 -7.04 -0.90
N GLU A 43 11.42 -5.77 -0.91
CA GLU A 43 12.81 -5.33 -0.82
C GLU A 43 13.41 -5.71 0.53
N LYS A 44 14.70 -6.04 0.53
CA LYS A 44 15.35 -6.56 1.73
C LYS A 44 15.72 -5.48 2.74
N GLN A 45 15.88 -4.25 2.26
CA GLN A 45 16.37 -3.13 3.06
C GLN A 45 15.69 -1.84 2.62
N HIS A 46 15.54 -0.92 3.54
CA HIS A 46 15.19 0.47 3.26
C HIS A 46 16.31 1.13 2.45
N HIS A 47 15.96 1.84 1.39
CA HIS A 47 16.91 2.59 0.57
C HIS A 47 17.47 3.79 1.34
N THR A 48 18.80 3.92 1.36
CA THR A 48 19.50 5.03 1.99
C THR A 48 20.60 5.57 1.11
N THR A 49 20.86 6.87 1.19
CA THR A 49 21.97 7.56 0.53
C THR A 49 22.76 8.30 1.61
N SER A 50 24.08 8.17 1.61
CA SER A 50 24.88 8.86 2.63
C SER A 50 24.76 10.38 2.54
N VAL A 51 24.94 11.06 3.67
CA VAL A 51 24.94 12.53 3.72
C VAL A 51 26.03 13.12 2.83
N GLU A 52 27.18 12.47 2.76
CA GLU A 52 28.32 12.89 1.94
C GLU A 52 27.98 12.80 0.45
N ALA A 53 27.41 11.68 -0.01
CA ALA A 53 27.02 11.51 -1.42
C ALA A 53 25.93 12.51 -1.81
N PHE A 54 24.89 12.67 -0.97
CA PHE A 54 23.87 13.67 -1.17
C PHE A 54 24.45 15.11 -1.26
N SER A 55 25.35 15.44 -0.34
CA SER A 55 25.96 16.80 -0.25
C SER A 55 26.84 17.11 -1.45
N ASP A 56 27.67 16.13 -1.89
CA ASP A 56 28.53 16.29 -3.05
C ASP A 56 27.75 16.65 -4.31
N VAL A 57 26.71 15.87 -4.60
CA VAL A 57 25.89 16.09 -5.81
C VAL A 57 25.14 17.40 -5.72
N LEU A 58 24.54 17.74 -4.57
CA LEU A 58 23.83 19.03 -4.38
C LEU A 58 24.78 20.20 -4.60
N GLU A 59 25.99 20.14 -4.06
CA GLU A 59 26.98 21.20 -4.22
C GLU A 59 27.43 21.37 -5.68
N ARG A 60 27.61 20.25 -6.40
CA ARG A 60 27.99 20.24 -7.83
C ARG A 60 26.88 20.80 -8.72
N ILE A 61 25.59 20.52 -8.42
CA ILE A 61 24.45 21.15 -9.09
C ILE A 61 24.51 22.67 -8.95
N LEU A 62 24.71 23.17 -7.72
CA LEU A 62 24.76 24.61 -7.46
C LEU A 62 26.00 25.30 -8.01
N LYS A 63 27.14 24.59 -8.11
CA LYS A 63 28.35 25.07 -8.80
C LYS A 63 28.14 25.21 -10.31
N PHE A 64 27.31 24.39 -10.91
CA PHE A 64 26.94 24.46 -12.35
C PHE A 64 26.03 25.63 -12.67
N PRO A 65 25.80 26.56 -11.81
CA PRO A 65 24.73 27.52 -11.54
C PRO A 65 23.34 27.07 -12.02
N ALA A 66 22.92 25.86 -11.65
CA ALA A 66 21.56 25.40 -11.86
C ALA A 66 20.67 25.64 -10.63
N SER A 67 19.38 25.86 -10.88
CA SER A 67 18.35 25.77 -9.83
C SER A 67 18.05 24.32 -9.52
N VAL A 68 17.63 24.03 -8.29
CA VAL A 68 17.34 22.66 -7.84
C VAL A 68 16.02 22.60 -7.07
N ASN A 69 15.24 21.56 -7.35
CA ASN A 69 14.14 21.08 -6.53
C ASN A 69 14.47 19.67 -6.03
N LEU A 70 14.34 19.45 -4.74
CA LEU A 70 14.62 18.16 -4.14
C LEU A 70 13.39 17.25 -4.25
N TYR A 71 13.55 16.10 -4.84
CA TYR A 71 12.57 15.03 -4.84
C TYR A 71 13.15 13.81 -4.10
N MET A 72 12.82 13.59 -2.81
CA MET A 72 11.93 14.37 -1.95
C MET A 72 12.72 15.24 -0.98
N PHE A 73 12.17 16.38 -0.58
CA PHE A 73 12.62 17.09 0.62
C PHE A 73 11.94 16.50 1.87
N HIS A 74 10.68 16.09 1.73
CA HIS A 74 9.86 15.34 2.66
C HIS A 74 9.00 14.37 1.86
N GLY A 75 9.17 13.07 2.05
CA GLY A 75 8.41 12.06 1.32
C GLY A 75 7.00 11.87 1.87
N GLY A 76 6.87 11.74 3.17
CA GLY A 76 5.60 11.57 3.86
C GLY A 76 5.08 10.13 3.87
N THR A 77 3.77 9.97 3.81
CA THR A 77 3.08 8.69 3.98
C THR A 77 2.05 8.47 2.87
N ASN A 78 2.06 7.32 2.24
CA ASN A 78 1.02 6.85 1.33
C ASN A 78 -0.19 6.34 2.14
N PHE A 79 -0.92 7.25 2.79
CA PHE A 79 -2.09 6.89 3.58
C PHE A 79 -3.16 6.18 2.74
N GLY A 80 -3.97 5.35 3.40
CA GLY A 80 -5.07 4.65 2.76
C GLY A 80 -4.59 3.57 1.79
N PHE A 81 -5.22 3.50 0.63
CA PHE A 81 -4.87 2.62 -0.47
C PHE A 81 -4.27 3.42 -1.65
N HIS A 82 -3.58 4.54 -1.35
CA HIS A 82 -3.13 5.51 -2.35
C HIS A 82 -1.66 5.37 -2.75
N ASN A 83 -0.98 4.30 -2.30
CA ASN A 83 0.36 4.00 -2.81
C ASN A 83 0.32 3.73 -4.32
N GLY A 84 1.41 4.07 -4.99
CA GLY A 84 1.64 3.74 -6.39
C GLY A 84 2.23 2.35 -6.58
N ALA A 85 2.65 2.09 -7.82
CA ALA A 85 3.40 0.90 -8.20
C ALA A 85 4.28 1.20 -9.41
N ASN A 86 5.39 0.49 -9.53
CA ASN A 86 6.25 0.53 -10.70
C ASN A 86 6.16 -0.77 -11.49
N ILE A 87 6.39 -0.68 -12.81
CA ILE A 87 6.59 -1.84 -13.67
C ILE A 87 8.04 -1.82 -14.14
N GLN A 88 8.69 -2.97 -14.09
CA GLN A 88 10.05 -3.19 -14.56
C GLN A 88 10.15 -4.44 -15.44
N ASP A 89 11.28 -4.60 -16.15
CA ASP A 89 11.50 -5.73 -17.06
C ASP A 89 11.92 -7.01 -16.30
N GLU A 90 12.50 -6.86 -15.11
CA GLU A 90 12.93 -7.99 -14.28
C GLU A 90 11.82 -8.45 -13.34
N PHE A 91 11.84 -9.75 -13.02
CA PHE A 91 10.91 -10.31 -12.02
C PHE A 91 11.26 -9.87 -10.58
N PRO A 92 10.27 -9.50 -9.79
CA PRO A 92 8.86 -9.32 -10.09
C PRO A 92 8.62 -8.09 -10.97
N HIS A 93 7.79 -8.23 -12.01
CA HIS A 93 7.54 -7.14 -12.95
C HIS A 93 6.70 -6.01 -12.34
N TYR A 94 5.84 -6.33 -11.38
CA TYR A 94 4.98 -5.37 -10.69
C TYR A 94 5.47 -5.17 -9.25
N LEU A 95 5.80 -3.93 -8.92
CA LEU A 95 6.37 -3.50 -7.65
C LEU A 95 5.45 -2.46 -7.00
N ALA A 96 4.67 -2.86 -6.00
CA ALA A 96 3.85 -1.93 -5.24
C ALA A 96 4.68 -1.19 -4.19
N ASP A 97 4.49 0.14 -4.10
CA ASP A 97 5.15 0.99 -3.12
C ASP A 97 4.68 0.67 -1.71
N VAL A 98 5.55 0.78 -0.73
CA VAL A 98 5.20 0.65 0.68
C VAL A 98 4.43 1.87 1.19
N THR A 99 3.82 1.76 2.36
CA THR A 99 3.03 2.84 2.96
C THR A 99 3.89 4.02 3.40
N SER A 100 5.04 3.78 4.05
CA SER A 100 5.98 4.86 4.39
C SER A 100 6.70 5.33 3.14
N TYR A 101 6.55 6.60 2.79
CA TYR A 101 7.34 7.24 1.74
C TYR A 101 8.45 8.10 2.35
N ASP A 102 9.15 7.55 3.35
CA ASP A 102 10.24 8.23 4.08
C ASP A 102 11.30 8.76 3.11
N TYR A 103 11.65 7.98 2.10
CA TYR A 103 12.55 8.35 1.00
C TYR A 103 14.00 8.57 1.45
N ASP A 104 14.32 8.37 2.72
CA ASP A 104 15.59 8.83 3.31
C ASP A 104 15.84 10.31 2.99
N ALA A 105 14.78 11.10 3.03
CA ALA A 105 14.76 12.52 2.64
C ALA A 105 15.42 13.41 3.71
N PRO A 106 15.68 14.71 3.41
CA PRO A 106 16.11 15.68 4.42
C PRO A 106 15.19 15.80 5.63
N LEU A 107 13.89 15.59 5.46
CA LEU A 107 12.94 15.43 6.58
C LEU A 107 12.46 13.98 6.62
N THR A 108 12.38 13.40 7.82
CA THR A 108 11.78 12.07 8.04
C THR A 108 10.29 12.08 7.69
N GLU A 109 9.65 10.89 7.61
CA GLU A 109 8.20 10.74 7.42
C GLU A 109 7.38 11.61 8.38
N THR A 110 7.84 11.79 9.62
CA THR A 110 7.19 12.64 10.64
C THR A 110 7.60 14.12 10.59
N GLY A 111 8.46 14.52 9.66
CA GLY A 111 8.93 15.90 9.50
C GLY A 111 10.11 16.28 10.39
N ASP A 112 10.79 15.33 11.03
CA ASP A 112 11.99 15.61 11.83
C ASP A 112 13.20 15.91 10.93
N TYR A 113 14.10 16.76 11.43
CA TYR A 113 15.31 17.11 10.73
C TYR A 113 16.34 16.01 10.76
N THR A 114 16.85 15.63 9.56
CA THR A 114 17.96 14.68 9.42
C THR A 114 19.30 15.40 9.23
N ASN A 115 20.39 14.65 9.20
CA ASN A 115 21.70 15.21 8.85
C ASN A 115 21.71 15.76 7.41
N LYS A 116 20.92 15.20 6.49
CA LYS A 116 20.75 15.75 5.13
C LYS A 116 20.09 17.12 5.14
N TYR A 117 19.13 17.36 6.04
CA TYR A 117 18.53 18.69 6.20
C TYR A 117 19.57 19.73 6.57
N TYR A 118 20.41 19.45 7.55
CA TYR A 118 21.44 20.40 7.99
C TYR A 118 22.51 20.62 6.93
N ALA A 119 22.91 19.55 6.23
CA ALA A 119 23.84 19.66 5.11
C ALA A 119 23.25 20.50 3.97
N CYS A 120 22.00 20.27 3.58
CA CYS A 120 21.28 21.04 2.58
C CYS A 120 21.22 22.52 2.98
N LYS A 121 20.83 22.83 4.22
CA LYS A 121 20.78 24.21 4.74
C LYS A 121 22.14 24.91 4.63
N HIS A 122 23.23 24.21 4.99
CA HIS A 122 24.59 24.75 4.90
C HIS A 122 25.01 25.03 3.46
N ILE A 123 24.80 24.07 2.56
CA ILE A 123 25.17 24.18 1.14
C ILE A 123 24.37 25.28 0.45
N VAL A 124 23.05 25.33 0.65
CA VAL A 124 22.19 26.38 0.06
C VAL A 124 22.61 27.75 0.55
N ALA A 125 22.94 27.95 1.83
CA ALA A 125 23.42 29.20 2.35
C ALA A 125 24.74 29.69 1.70
N LYS A 126 25.60 28.74 1.29
CA LYS A 126 26.87 29.07 0.60
C LYS A 126 26.66 29.60 -0.82
N TYR A 127 25.65 29.13 -1.55
CA TYR A 127 25.41 29.46 -2.97
C TYR A 127 24.28 30.47 -3.17
N ASN A 128 23.31 30.55 -2.28
CA ASN A 128 22.19 31.48 -2.40
C ASN A 128 22.52 32.84 -1.73
N LYS A 129 22.95 33.78 -2.54
CA LYS A 129 23.30 35.15 -2.07
C LYS A 129 22.08 36.05 -1.83
N VAL A 130 20.89 35.64 -2.22
CA VAL A 130 19.65 36.42 -2.16
C VAL A 130 18.76 35.98 -0.98
N LEU A 131 19.32 35.29 -0.01
CA LEU A 131 18.56 34.81 1.16
C LEU A 131 18.12 36.02 1.99
N THR A 132 16.84 36.37 1.92
CA THR A 132 16.27 37.56 2.57
C THR A 132 15.82 37.30 4.01
N LYS A 133 15.57 36.04 4.38
CA LYS A 133 15.08 35.63 5.70
C LYS A 133 15.46 34.20 6.03
N VAL A 134 15.99 33.99 7.22
CA VAL A 134 16.17 32.68 7.81
C VAL A 134 15.14 32.51 8.94
N PRO A 135 14.07 31.72 8.76
CA PRO A 135 13.11 31.51 9.84
C PRO A 135 13.74 30.72 10.98
N SER A 136 13.17 30.86 12.19
CA SER A 136 13.50 29.96 13.29
C SER A 136 13.13 28.53 12.96
N SER A 137 13.93 27.57 13.43
CA SER A 137 13.59 26.17 13.26
C SER A 137 12.28 25.85 13.98
N PRO A 138 11.31 25.18 13.33
CA PRO A 138 10.10 24.71 13.99
C PRO A 138 10.43 23.76 15.14
N VAL A 139 9.51 23.65 16.09
CA VAL A 139 9.64 22.69 17.18
C VAL A 139 9.37 21.29 16.62
N VAL A 140 10.25 20.35 16.94
CA VAL A 140 10.08 18.95 16.57
C VAL A 140 8.89 18.36 17.32
N SER A 141 8.01 17.63 16.64
CA SER A 141 6.88 16.93 17.25
C SER A 141 7.38 15.87 18.24
N LYS A 142 6.81 15.87 19.44
CA LYS A 142 7.07 14.82 20.41
C LYS A 142 6.41 13.51 19.95
N LYS A 143 7.15 12.42 20.03
CA LYS A 143 6.67 11.08 19.77
C LYS A 143 6.53 10.27 21.04
N MET A 144 5.59 9.33 21.04
CA MET A 144 5.32 8.48 22.20
C MET A 144 5.10 7.03 21.78
N ALA A 145 5.81 6.13 22.43
CA ALA A 145 5.46 4.71 22.44
C ALA A 145 4.37 4.50 23.48
N TYR A 146 3.10 4.47 23.05
CA TYR A 146 1.98 4.13 23.92
C TYR A 146 2.14 2.68 24.41
N LYS A 147 1.52 2.36 25.56
CA LYS A 147 1.53 0.97 26.07
C LYS A 147 0.83 0.05 25.06
N PRO A 148 1.30 -1.20 24.91
CA PRO A 148 0.60 -2.19 24.10
C PRO A 148 -0.85 -2.35 24.54
N ILE A 149 -1.74 -2.53 23.57
CA ILE A 149 -3.17 -2.74 23.81
C ILE A 149 -3.62 -4.09 23.25
N SER A 150 -4.54 -4.73 23.94
CA SER A 150 -5.09 -6.00 23.49
C SER A 150 -6.14 -5.81 22.39
N VAL A 151 -6.18 -6.75 21.45
CA VAL A 151 -7.30 -6.93 20.54
C VAL A 151 -8.49 -7.42 21.36
N THR A 152 -9.63 -6.74 21.24
CA THR A 152 -10.81 -6.97 22.11
C THR A 152 -12.04 -7.47 21.36
N GLY A 153 -12.04 -7.39 20.02
CA GLY A 153 -13.16 -7.85 19.21
C GLY A 153 -12.73 -8.26 17.82
N GLN A 154 -13.54 -9.10 17.17
CA GLN A 154 -13.35 -9.45 15.77
C GLN A 154 -14.68 -9.53 15.01
N LEU A 155 -14.58 -9.38 13.69
CA LEU A 155 -15.61 -9.76 12.72
C LEU A 155 -15.00 -10.72 11.71
N ASN A 156 -15.57 -11.90 11.57
CA ASN A 156 -15.15 -12.86 10.55
C ASN A 156 -15.55 -12.39 9.14
N PHE A 157 -15.05 -13.06 8.11
CA PHE A 157 -15.24 -12.65 6.72
C PHE A 157 -16.73 -12.50 6.33
N ASN A 158 -17.58 -13.45 6.68
CA ASN A 158 -19.01 -13.37 6.38
C ASN A 158 -19.67 -12.19 7.10
N GLN A 159 -19.35 -11.97 8.39
CA GLN A 159 -19.84 -10.82 9.14
C GLN A 159 -19.39 -9.47 8.54
N ILE A 160 -18.21 -9.41 7.93
CA ILE A 160 -17.74 -8.24 7.18
C ILE A 160 -18.63 -8.03 5.95
N ILE A 161 -18.80 -9.09 5.14
CA ILE A 161 -19.58 -9.01 3.89
C ILE A 161 -21.05 -8.66 4.18
N ASP A 162 -21.65 -9.22 5.22
CA ASP A 162 -23.06 -8.92 5.59
C ASP A 162 -23.29 -7.45 5.96
N ARG A 163 -22.25 -6.70 6.33
CA ARG A 163 -22.30 -5.26 6.66
C ARG A 163 -22.06 -4.33 5.48
N ILE A 164 -21.74 -4.88 4.30
CA ILE A 164 -21.60 -4.06 3.09
C ILE A 164 -22.97 -3.69 2.55
N ALA A 165 -23.16 -2.41 2.30
CA ALA A 165 -24.43 -1.86 1.85
C ALA A 165 -24.87 -2.42 0.48
N PRO A 166 -26.18 -2.51 0.21
CA PRO A 166 -26.69 -3.01 -1.08
C PRO A 166 -26.18 -2.24 -2.29
N GLU A 167 -25.96 -0.94 -2.18
CA GLU A 167 -25.43 -0.08 -3.25
C GLU A 167 -23.97 -0.37 -3.62
N ASP A 168 -23.22 -1.06 -2.75
CA ASP A 168 -21.87 -1.53 -3.01
C ASP A 168 -21.83 -2.99 -3.52
N ARG A 169 -22.99 -3.55 -3.90
CA ARG A 169 -23.18 -4.91 -4.43
C ARG A 169 -23.74 -4.90 -5.84
N THR A 170 -23.23 -5.76 -6.69
CA THR A 170 -23.67 -5.88 -8.10
C THR A 170 -23.84 -7.34 -8.46
N LYS A 171 -24.93 -7.70 -9.12
CA LYS A 171 -25.09 -9.04 -9.73
C LYS A 171 -24.68 -8.98 -11.19
N SER A 172 -23.92 -9.99 -11.63
CA SER A 172 -23.45 -10.10 -13.02
C SER A 172 -23.23 -11.56 -13.38
N ASP A 173 -23.53 -11.94 -14.62
CA ASP A 173 -23.24 -13.27 -15.12
C ASP A 173 -21.74 -13.52 -15.31
N SER A 174 -20.96 -12.46 -15.55
CA SER A 174 -19.51 -12.52 -15.72
C SER A 174 -18.80 -11.62 -14.69
N VAL A 175 -17.51 -11.83 -14.53
CA VAL A 175 -16.68 -10.95 -13.70
C VAL A 175 -16.57 -9.56 -14.31
N VAL A 176 -16.50 -8.54 -13.46
CA VAL A 176 -16.38 -7.13 -13.83
C VAL A 176 -15.26 -6.51 -13.02
N HIS A 177 -14.35 -5.79 -13.67
CA HIS A 177 -13.23 -5.13 -13.00
C HIS A 177 -13.71 -3.89 -12.19
N MET A 178 -12.89 -3.44 -11.23
CA MET A 178 -13.26 -2.39 -10.27
C MET A 178 -13.77 -1.11 -10.92
N GLU A 179 -13.11 -0.64 -11.98
CA GLU A 179 -13.42 0.65 -12.63
C GLU A 179 -14.75 0.65 -13.38
N LYS A 180 -15.34 -0.53 -13.64
CA LYS A 180 -16.62 -0.68 -14.34
C LYS A 180 -17.80 -1.00 -13.41
N LEU A 181 -17.55 -1.19 -12.12
CA LEU A 181 -18.62 -1.43 -11.16
C LEU A 181 -19.57 -0.20 -11.08
N PRO A 182 -20.90 -0.40 -11.01
CA PRO A 182 -21.86 0.71 -10.92
C PRO A 182 -21.95 1.31 -9.51
N VAL A 183 -20.82 1.49 -8.86
CA VAL A 183 -20.68 2.08 -7.54
C VAL A 183 -20.20 3.54 -7.62
N ASN A 184 -20.26 4.30 -6.52
CA ASN A 184 -19.79 5.68 -6.48
C ASN A 184 -20.46 6.58 -7.54
N ASN A 185 -21.78 6.49 -7.68
CA ASN A 185 -22.56 7.21 -8.71
C ASN A 185 -22.13 6.86 -10.16
N GLY A 186 -21.75 5.60 -10.40
CA GLY A 186 -21.33 5.11 -11.72
C GLY A 186 -19.86 5.41 -12.08
N ASN A 187 -19.06 5.92 -11.13
CA ASN A 187 -17.64 6.23 -11.37
C ASN A 187 -16.70 5.04 -11.13
N GLY A 188 -17.22 3.87 -10.76
CA GLY A 188 -16.44 2.69 -10.48
C GLY A 188 -15.77 2.73 -9.10
N GLN A 189 -14.96 1.70 -8.83
CA GLN A 189 -14.15 1.58 -7.63
C GLN A 189 -12.67 1.87 -7.97
N SER A 190 -12.04 2.75 -7.20
CA SER A 190 -10.66 3.20 -7.47
C SER A 190 -9.60 2.47 -6.66
N TYR A 191 -9.94 1.90 -5.49
CA TYR A 191 -9.01 1.34 -4.52
C TYR A 191 -9.66 0.27 -3.64
N GLY A 192 -8.87 -0.42 -2.84
CA GLY A 192 -9.32 -1.42 -1.88
C GLY A 192 -9.45 -2.80 -2.49
N PHE A 193 -10.53 -3.50 -2.16
CA PHE A 193 -10.76 -4.89 -2.54
C PHE A 193 -12.07 -5.03 -3.29
N VAL A 194 -12.13 -6.00 -4.20
CA VAL A 194 -13.37 -6.46 -4.82
C VAL A 194 -13.55 -7.95 -4.53
N LEU A 195 -14.74 -8.33 -4.10
CA LEU A 195 -15.10 -9.72 -3.87
C LEU A 195 -16.01 -10.20 -5.00
N TYR A 196 -15.66 -11.33 -5.60
CA TYR A 196 -16.54 -12.12 -6.47
C TYR A 196 -17.04 -13.32 -5.68
N ARG A 197 -18.34 -13.33 -5.35
CA ARG A 197 -19.01 -14.38 -4.56
C ARG A 197 -19.98 -15.17 -5.40
N HIS A 198 -19.90 -16.50 -5.33
CA HIS A 198 -20.93 -17.41 -5.79
C HIS A 198 -21.37 -18.30 -4.65
N ALA A 199 -22.64 -18.19 -4.23
CA ALA A 199 -23.13 -18.82 -3.02
C ALA A 199 -23.28 -20.36 -3.12
N GLU A 200 -23.45 -20.89 -4.36
CA GLU A 200 -23.85 -22.28 -4.58
C GLU A 200 -23.07 -22.94 -5.72
N VAL A 201 -21.76 -23.17 -5.53
CA VAL A 201 -20.95 -23.97 -6.47
C VAL A 201 -20.91 -25.44 -6.05
N ALA A 202 -21.01 -26.36 -7.00
CA ALA A 202 -20.86 -27.79 -6.74
C ALA A 202 -19.37 -28.15 -6.70
N VAL A 203 -18.85 -28.50 -5.53
CA VAL A 203 -17.42 -28.81 -5.30
C VAL A 203 -17.25 -30.28 -4.98
N ARG A 204 -16.33 -30.96 -5.69
CA ARG A 204 -15.87 -32.33 -5.41
C ARG A 204 -14.70 -32.29 -4.42
N VAL A 205 -14.30 -33.46 -3.91
CA VAL A 205 -13.18 -33.56 -2.96
C VAL A 205 -11.88 -32.93 -3.50
N ASN A 206 -11.62 -33.03 -4.81
CA ASN A 206 -10.43 -32.52 -5.48
C ASN A 206 -10.78 -31.58 -6.65
N SER A 207 -11.76 -30.72 -6.50
CA SER A 207 -12.11 -29.77 -7.56
C SER A 207 -10.93 -28.83 -7.87
N THR A 208 -10.84 -28.43 -9.13
CA THR A 208 -9.82 -27.51 -9.59
C THR A 208 -10.48 -26.20 -10.04
N LEU A 209 -10.09 -25.10 -9.42
CA LEU A 209 -10.43 -23.75 -9.85
C LEU A 209 -9.38 -23.25 -10.84
N GLN A 210 -9.81 -22.70 -11.97
CA GLN A 210 -8.92 -22.08 -12.94
C GLN A 210 -9.38 -20.65 -13.28
N ILE A 211 -8.42 -19.73 -13.31
CA ILE A 211 -8.61 -18.37 -13.84
C ILE A 211 -8.10 -18.39 -15.29
N LYS A 212 -9.00 -18.57 -16.25
CA LYS A 212 -8.68 -18.70 -17.67
C LYS A 212 -8.74 -17.36 -18.39
N ASN A 213 -7.82 -17.12 -19.33
CA ASN A 213 -7.68 -15.89 -20.11
C ASN A 213 -7.41 -14.63 -19.29
N GLY A 214 -6.87 -14.77 -18.08
CA GLY A 214 -6.61 -13.65 -17.19
C GLY A 214 -5.66 -14.00 -16.05
N ALA A 215 -5.45 -13.01 -15.22
CA ALA A 215 -4.72 -13.06 -13.96
C ALA A 215 -5.45 -12.22 -12.92
N PHE A 216 -4.97 -12.24 -11.69
CA PHE A 216 -5.45 -11.31 -10.66
C PHE A 216 -4.75 -9.96 -10.82
N TYR A 217 -5.49 -8.88 -10.72
CA TYR A 217 -4.96 -7.53 -10.70
C TYR A 217 -5.35 -6.85 -9.38
N ASP A 218 -4.51 -7.03 -8.28
CA ASP A 218 -3.12 -7.54 -8.37
C ASP A 218 -2.94 -8.85 -7.58
N MET A 219 -3.66 -9.02 -6.45
CA MET A 219 -3.57 -10.20 -5.57
C MET A 219 -4.95 -10.77 -5.28
N GLY A 220 -5.12 -12.08 -5.47
CA GLY A 220 -6.35 -12.80 -5.20
C GLY A 220 -6.24 -13.79 -4.05
N ILE A 221 -7.26 -13.81 -3.19
CA ILE A 221 -7.45 -14.80 -2.13
C ILE A 221 -8.72 -15.58 -2.45
N VAL A 222 -8.62 -16.89 -2.50
CA VAL A 222 -9.77 -17.78 -2.70
C VAL A 222 -10.19 -18.39 -1.36
N LEU A 223 -11.51 -18.30 -1.09
CA LEU A 223 -12.12 -18.90 0.09
C LEU A 223 -13.20 -19.90 -0.37
N LEU A 224 -13.33 -20.99 0.35
CA LEU A 224 -14.41 -21.95 0.21
C LEU A 224 -15.11 -22.09 1.56
N ASP A 225 -16.40 -21.75 1.63
CA ASP A 225 -17.17 -21.64 2.88
C ASP A 225 -16.49 -20.76 3.95
N GLY A 226 -15.81 -19.69 3.53
CA GLY A 226 -15.08 -18.81 4.42
C GLY A 226 -13.72 -19.34 4.89
N GLU A 227 -13.24 -20.45 4.36
CA GLU A 227 -11.91 -21.00 4.61
C GLU A 227 -10.97 -20.72 3.44
N ARG A 228 -9.81 -20.10 3.71
CA ARG A 228 -8.83 -19.76 2.69
C ARG A 228 -8.18 -21.01 2.08
N LYS A 229 -8.15 -21.06 0.75
CA LYS A 229 -7.54 -22.12 -0.05
C LYS A 229 -6.22 -21.70 -0.70
N THR A 230 -5.99 -20.40 -0.91
CA THR A 230 -4.71 -19.84 -1.35
C THR A 230 -3.70 -19.81 -0.21
N GLU A 231 -2.41 -19.91 -0.52
CA GLU A 231 -1.34 -19.81 0.46
C GLU A 231 -1.21 -18.37 1.01
N LYS A 232 -0.53 -18.25 2.16
CA LYS A 232 -0.12 -16.94 2.70
C LYS A 232 1.04 -16.42 1.86
N LEU A 233 0.95 -15.18 1.40
CA LEU A 233 2.06 -14.53 0.72
C LEU A 233 3.11 -14.08 1.75
N THR A 234 4.35 -14.52 1.59
CA THR A 234 5.48 -14.19 2.48
C THR A 234 6.79 -13.97 1.74
N SER A 235 6.85 -14.34 0.45
CA SER A 235 8.07 -14.21 -0.36
C SER A 235 7.76 -13.99 -1.84
N THR A 236 8.71 -13.42 -2.57
CA THR A 236 8.60 -13.19 -4.03
C THR A 236 8.40 -14.46 -4.84
N SER A 237 8.96 -15.60 -4.41
CA SER A 237 8.78 -16.87 -5.13
C SER A 237 7.33 -17.32 -5.23
N GLN A 238 6.48 -16.90 -4.29
CA GLN A 238 5.05 -17.21 -4.29
C GLN A 238 4.25 -16.40 -5.31
N LEU A 239 4.83 -15.29 -5.85
CA LEU A 239 4.19 -14.51 -6.91
C LEU A 239 4.05 -15.29 -8.22
N LEU A 240 4.78 -16.38 -8.38
CA LEU A 240 4.65 -17.33 -9.51
C LEU A 240 3.58 -18.39 -9.30
N GLN A 241 2.87 -18.35 -8.16
CA GLN A 241 1.79 -19.26 -7.84
C GLN A 241 0.42 -18.67 -8.18
N PHE A 242 -0.65 -19.43 -7.93
CA PHE A 242 -2.02 -18.95 -8.10
C PHE A 242 -2.31 -17.72 -7.20
N GLY A 243 -2.94 -16.73 -7.79
CA GLY A 243 -3.44 -15.57 -7.04
C GLY A 243 -2.72 -14.26 -7.31
N TYR A 244 -1.79 -14.21 -8.26
CA TYR A 244 -0.99 -13.01 -8.48
C TYR A 244 -0.94 -12.58 -9.95
N TRP A 245 -0.59 -11.29 -10.16
CA TRP A 245 -0.47 -10.63 -11.45
C TRP A 245 0.49 -11.35 -12.42
N GLU A 246 1.56 -11.93 -11.90
CA GLU A 246 2.59 -12.61 -12.67
C GLU A 246 2.10 -13.94 -13.30
N THR A 247 1.02 -14.54 -12.77
CA THR A 247 0.58 -15.88 -13.16
C THR A 247 -0.74 -15.87 -13.90
N LYS A 248 -0.67 -15.96 -15.22
CA LYS A 248 -1.85 -16.09 -16.10
C LYS A 248 -2.31 -17.53 -16.20
N ASN A 249 -3.62 -17.73 -16.40
CA ASN A 249 -4.25 -19.04 -16.56
C ASN A 249 -3.99 -20.00 -15.37
N ALA A 250 -3.83 -19.43 -14.18
CA ALA A 250 -3.47 -20.18 -12.98
C ALA A 250 -4.55 -21.19 -12.57
N LYS A 251 -4.13 -22.31 -11.99
CA LYS A 251 -4.99 -23.35 -11.41
C LYS A 251 -4.72 -23.49 -9.92
N LEU A 252 -5.80 -23.71 -9.15
CA LEU A 252 -5.78 -23.97 -7.71
C LEU A 252 -6.56 -25.22 -7.40
N SER A 253 -5.98 -26.16 -6.66
CA SER A 253 -6.71 -27.30 -6.13
C SER A 253 -7.56 -26.87 -4.93
N LEU A 254 -8.87 -27.08 -5.03
CA LEU A 254 -9.82 -26.83 -3.94
C LEU A 254 -10.04 -28.15 -3.19
N ILE A 255 -9.21 -28.38 -2.17
CA ILE A 255 -9.39 -29.55 -1.31
C ILE A 255 -10.63 -29.32 -0.43
N SER A 256 -11.61 -30.21 -0.54
CA SER A 256 -12.83 -30.24 0.28
C SER A 256 -12.98 -31.59 0.99
N ALA A 257 -13.56 -31.57 2.18
CA ALA A 257 -13.78 -32.80 2.95
C ALA A 257 -14.80 -33.76 2.29
N SER A 258 -15.74 -33.23 1.48
CA SER A 258 -16.79 -34.01 0.82
C SER A 258 -17.31 -33.24 -0.41
N TYR A 259 -17.97 -34.00 -1.30
CA TYR A 259 -18.82 -33.41 -2.34
C TYR A 259 -19.97 -32.60 -1.71
N GLY A 260 -20.26 -31.45 -2.27
CA GLY A 260 -21.41 -30.63 -1.84
C GLY A 260 -21.44 -29.26 -2.48
N THR A 261 -22.54 -28.57 -2.23
CA THR A 261 -22.71 -27.17 -2.60
C THR A 261 -21.95 -26.31 -1.59
N ARG A 262 -21.14 -25.35 -2.09
CA ARG A 262 -20.26 -24.49 -1.30
C ARG A 262 -20.37 -23.04 -1.73
N THR A 263 -20.06 -22.14 -0.82
CA THR A 263 -19.82 -20.72 -1.18
C THR A 263 -18.37 -20.55 -1.64
N LEU A 264 -18.21 -20.08 -2.88
CA LEU A 264 -16.91 -19.72 -3.44
C LEU A 264 -16.76 -18.20 -3.41
N ASP A 265 -15.70 -17.76 -2.77
CA ASP A 265 -15.31 -16.36 -2.68
C ASP A 265 -13.93 -16.15 -3.33
N ILE A 266 -13.83 -15.14 -4.19
CA ILE A 266 -12.57 -14.69 -4.78
C ILE A 266 -12.41 -13.21 -4.43
N LEU A 267 -11.58 -12.93 -3.41
CA LEU A 267 -11.27 -11.57 -2.97
C LEU A 267 -10.03 -11.07 -3.68
N VAL A 268 -10.14 -9.97 -4.43
CA VAL A 268 -9.02 -9.39 -5.18
C VAL A 268 -8.67 -8.02 -4.63
N GLU A 269 -7.38 -7.82 -4.30
CA GLU A 269 -6.83 -6.55 -3.86
C GLU A 269 -6.28 -5.76 -5.05
N ASN A 270 -6.64 -4.47 -5.14
CA ASN A 270 -5.88 -3.47 -5.88
C ASN A 270 -4.68 -3.06 -5.01
N TRP A 271 -3.50 -3.53 -5.37
CA TRP A 271 -2.30 -3.39 -4.56
C TRP A 271 -1.56 -2.06 -4.75
N GLY A 272 -1.92 -1.31 -5.77
CA GLY A 272 -1.41 0.00 -6.12
C GLY A 272 -1.54 0.25 -7.63
N ARG A 273 -1.77 1.50 -8.03
CA ARG A 273 -1.84 1.85 -9.45
C ARG A 273 -0.47 2.19 -9.97
N VAL A 274 -0.17 1.66 -11.16
CA VAL A 274 1.11 1.90 -11.84
C VAL A 274 1.24 3.38 -12.16
N ASN A 275 2.32 4.01 -11.69
CA ASN A 275 2.69 5.40 -11.96
C ASN A 275 4.02 5.54 -12.69
N PHE A 276 4.77 4.43 -12.84
CA PHE A 276 6.00 4.37 -13.61
C PHE A 276 6.13 3.02 -14.32
N GLY A 277 6.53 3.05 -15.60
CA GLY A 277 6.70 1.88 -16.45
C GLY A 277 6.57 2.23 -17.92
N VAL A 278 6.35 1.23 -18.78
CA VAL A 278 6.06 1.48 -20.20
C VAL A 278 4.63 2.00 -20.36
N HIS A 279 4.42 2.86 -21.35
CA HIS A 279 3.14 3.57 -21.55
C HIS A 279 1.91 2.65 -21.54
N ALA A 280 2.00 1.46 -22.12
CA ALA A 280 0.91 0.49 -22.18
C ALA A 280 0.47 -0.05 -20.78
N THR A 281 1.26 0.13 -19.73
CA THR A 281 0.96 -0.36 -18.38
C THR A 281 0.17 0.63 -17.54
N PHE A 282 0.04 1.90 -17.95
CA PHE A 282 -0.69 2.90 -17.20
C PHE A 282 -2.21 2.73 -17.25
N ASP A 283 -2.74 2.05 -18.26
CA ASP A 283 -4.18 1.74 -18.36
C ASP A 283 -4.52 0.39 -17.69
N GLN A 284 -3.99 0.18 -16.48
CA GLN A 284 -4.23 -1.02 -15.70
C GLN A 284 -5.62 -1.01 -15.05
N ARG A 285 -6.43 -2.02 -15.36
CA ARG A 285 -7.69 -2.29 -14.67
C ARG A 285 -7.44 -3.22 -13.49
N LYS A 286 -8.24 -3.08 -12.41
CA LYS A 286 -8.06 -3.82 -11.15
C LYS A 286 -9.21 -4.80 -10.88
N GLY A 287 -8.87 -5.93 -10.27
CA GLY A 287 -9.80 -7.04 -10.08
C GLY A 287 -9.59 -8.16 -11.09
N LEU A 288 -10.66 -8.75 -11.59
CA LEU A 288 -10.68 -9.71 -12.70
C LEU A 288 -11.21 -9.00 -13.95
N LEU A 289 -10.48 -9.10 -15.07
CA LEU A 289 -10.85 -8.44 -16.31
C LEU A 289 -12.00 -9.18 -17.01
N GLU A 290 -12.76 -8.48 -17.84
CA GLU A 290 -13.99 -8.99 -18.50
C GLU A 290 -13.79 -10.25 -19.34
N ASN A 291 -12.60 -10.47 -19.90
CA ASN A 291 -12.29 -11.67 -20.70
C ASN A 291 -11.90 -12.86 -19.82
N THR A 292 -11.78 -12.66 -18.51
CA THR A 292 -11.42 -13.72 -17.58
C THR A 292 -12.61 -14.64 -17.37
N LYS A 293 -12.38 -15.94 -17.52
CA LYS A 293 -13.33 -16.99 -17.19
C LYS A 293 -12.89 -17.71 -15.93
N ILE A 294 -13.80 -17.89 -15.01
CA ILE A 294 -13.59 -18.70 -13.82
C ILE A 294 -14.16 -20.08 -14.10
N LEU A 295 -13.29 -21.09 -14.15
CA LEU A 295 -13.68 -22.46 -14.38
C LEU A 295 -13.55 -23.26 -13.09
N LEU A 296 -14.56 -24.06 -12.79
CA LEU A 296 -14.52 -25.08 -11.74
C LEU A 296 -14.67 -26.46 -12.42
N ASP A 297 -13.65 -27.32 -12.31
CA ASP A 297 -13.59 -28.61 -13.01
C ASP A 297 -13.85 -28.49 -14.52
N ASP A 298 -13.24 -27.48 -15.15
CA ASP A 298 -13.36 -27.10 -16.57
C ASP A 298 -14.74 -26.53 -17.00
N GLU A 299 -15.72 -26.42 -16.10
CA GLU A 299 -17.01 -25.78 -16.33
C GLU A 299 -16.98 -24.31 -15.91
N GLU A 300 -17.53 -23.39 -16.74
CA GLU A 300 -17.55 -21.97 -16.44
C GLU A 300 -18.56 -21.66 -15.33
N VAL A 301 -18.11 -20.97 -14.30
CA VAL A 301 -18.95 -20.45 -13.21
C VAL A 301 -19.47 -19.08 -13.59
N THR A 302 -20.79 -18.91 -13.61
CA THR A 302 -21.50 -17.67 -13.94
C THR A 302 -22.47 -17.29 -12.83
N GLY A 303 -22.96 -16.04 -12.82
CA GLY A 303 -23.94 -15.60 -11.81
C GLY A 303 -23.28 -15.13 -10.51
N TRP A 304 -22.38 -14.16 -10.62
CA TRP A 304 -21.60 -13.61 -9.53
C TRP A 304 -22.34 -12.49 -8.78
N GLU A 305 -22.26 -12.50 -7.47
CA GLU A 305 -22.41 -11.31 -6.65
C GLU A 305 -21.05 -10.65 -6.49
N ILE A 306 -20.90 -9.42 -6.97
CA ILE A 306 -19.66 -8.65 -6.91
C ILE A 306 -19.83 -7.59 -5.83
N VAL A 307 -18.94 -7.58 -4.85
CA VAL A 307 -19.01 -6.71 -3.66
C VAL A 307 -17.80 -5.79 -3.62
N SER A 308 -18.05 -4.49 -3.58
CA SER A 308 -17.04 -3.44 -3.51
C SER A 308 -16.65 -3.17 -2.05
N LEU A 309 -15.42 -3.53 -1.66
CA LEU A 309 -14.89 -3.30 -0.30
C LEU A 309 -13.90 -2.14 -0.32
N GLN A 310 -14.40 -0.93 -0.16
CA GLN A 310 -13.59 0.30 -0.21
C GLN A 310 -13.11 0.75 1.18
N PHE A 311 -13.66 0.22 2.25
CA PHE A 311 -13.31 0.61 3.62
C PHE A 311 -13.41 2.12 3.87
N LYS A 312 -14.45 2.76 3.34
CA LYS A 312 -14.70 4.19 3.56
C LYS A 312 -14.83 4.49 5.06
N SER A 313 -14.32 5.64 5.49
CA SER A 313 -14.29 6.04 6.90
C SER A 313 -15.67 5.94 7.58
N LYS A 314 -16.74 6.34 6.88
CA LYS A 314 -18.12 6.22 7.40
C LYS A 314 -18.50 4.77 7.69
N TRP A 315 -18.15 3.84 6.79
CA TRP A 315 -18.44 2.42 6.97
C TRP A 315 -17.60 1.82 8.10
N VAL A 316 -16.29 2.11 8.16
CA VAL A 316 -15.42 1.61 9.25
C VAL A 316 -15.93 2.10 10.61
N ASN A 317 -16.38 3.35 10.72
CA ASN A 317 -16.93 3.91 11.96
C ASN A 317 -18.32 3.39 12.31
N SER A 318 -19.05 2.77 11.38
CA SER A 318 -20.35 2.15 11.63
C SER A 318 -20.28 0.70 12.07
N LEU A 319 -19.08 0.10 12.10
CA LEU A 319 -18.90 -1.30 12.51
C LEU A 319 -19.23 -1.47 13.99
N ASP A 320 -20.10 -2.43 14.25
CA ASP A 320 -20.60 -2.77 15.59
C ASP A 320 -20.72 -4.29 15.78
N ALA A 321 -21.31 -4.70 16.91
CA ALA A 321 -21.56 -6.10 17.24
C ALA A 321 -20.33 -7.01 17.07
N TRP A 322 -19.19 -6.51 17.55
CA TRP A 322 -17.93 -7.24 17.54
C TRP A 322 -18.02 -8.49 18.41
N GLY A 323 -17.65 -9.62 17.81
CA GLY A 323 -17.59 -10.91 18.50
C GLY A 323 -16.30 -11.10 19.31
N PRO A 324 -16.23 -12.18 20.12
CA PRO A 324 -15.03 -12.54 20.85
C PRO A 324 -13.87 -12.89 19.91
N VAL A 325 -12.66 -12.56 20.33
CA VAL A 325 -11.44 -12.86 19.54
C VAL A 325 -11.15 -14.35 19.56
N SER A 326 -11.01 -14.95 18.38
CA SER A 326 -10.55 -16.32 18.21
C SER A 326 -9.02 -16.36 18.07
N SER A 327 -8.41 -17.35 18.66
CA SER A 327 -6.97 -17.63 18.47
C SER A 327 -6.65 -18.19 17.08
N HIS A 328 -7.66 -18.57 16.31
CA HIS A 328 -7.50 -19.21 15.01
C HIS A 328 -8.18 -18.39 13.90
N MET A 329 -7.39 -17.94 12.95
CA MET A 329 -7.81 -17.15 11.79
C MET A 329 -7.74 -18.01 10.52
N THR A 330 -8.90 -18.25 9.89
CA THR A 330 -9.01 -19.07 8.67
C THR A 330 -9.23 -18.25 7.40
N ALA A 331 -9.63 -16.98 7.55
CA ALA A 331 -9.99 -16.08 6.46
C ALA A 331 -9.65 -14.63 6.82
N PRO A 332 -9.72 -13.69 5.88
CA PRO A 332 -9.63 -12.27 6.18
C PRO A 332 -10.59 -11.86 7.30
N THR A 333 -10.08 -11.13 8.28
CA THR A 333 -10.79 -10.82 9.52
C THR A 333 -10.56 -9.38 9.91
N LEU A 334 -11.58 -8.69 10.42
CA LEU A 334 -11.43 -7.39 11.08
C LEU A 334 -11.24 -7.60 12.58
N PHE A 335 -10.29 -6.88 13.13
CA PHE A 335 -9.99 -6.85 14.57
C PHE A 335 -10.18 -5.46 15.13
N LEU A 336 -10.69 -5.36 16.36
CA LEU A 336 -10.86 -4.12 17.10
C LEU A 336 -9.93 -4.08 18.29
N ALA A 337 -9.26 -2.94 18.48
CA ALA A 337 -8.57 -2.58 19.71
C ALA A 337 -8.91 -1.15 20.11
N THR A 338 -8.72 -0.83 21.39
CA THR A 338 -9.04 0.48 21.95
C THR A 338 -7.83 1.07 22.65
N LEU A 339 -7.41 2.26 22.18
CA LEU A 339 -6.32 3.02 22.78
C LEU A 339 -6.89 4.18 23.60
N GLN A 340 -6.49 4.27 24.87
CA GLN A 340 -6.77 5.43 25.73
C GLN A 340 -5.62 6.41 25.65
N VAL A 341 -5.90 7.66 25.32
CA VAL A 341 -4.92 8.72 25.11
C VAL A 341 -5.24 9.88 26.04
N ASP A 342 -4.27 10.28 26.87
CA ASP A 342 -4.39 11.48 27.71
C ASP A 342 -4.05 12.73 26.89
N THR A 343 -2.93 12.70 26.21
CA THR A 343 -2.46 13.77 25.32
C THR A 343 -2.00 13.13 23.99
N PRO A 344 -2.57 13.57 22.85
CA PRO A 344 -2.14 13.08 21.54
C PRO A 344 -0.68 13.45 21.22
N TYR A 345 0.10 12.45 20.85
CA TYR A 345 1.45 12.58 20.32
C TYR A 345 1.58 11.73 19.07
N ASP A 346 2.51 12.08 18.19
CA ASP A 346 2.90 11.22 17.08
C ASP A 346 3.39 9.87 17.61
N THR A 347 3.06 8.80 16.91
CA THR A 347 3.47 7.44 17.27
C THR A 347 3.54 6.57 16.02
N PHE A 348 4.13 5.40 16.16
CA PHE A 348 4.13 4.37 15.13
C PHE A 348 3.51 3.09 15.67
N LEU A 349 2.74 2.41 14.84
CA LEU A 349 2.20 1.10 15.13
C LEU A 349 3.17 0.05 14.57
N ASP A 350 3.75 -0.77 15.45
CA ASP A 350 4.61 -1.90 15.08
C ASP A 350 3.74 -3.06 14.59
N MET A 351 3.87 -3.40 13.32
CA MET A 351 3.10 -4.47 12.68
C MET A 351 3.87 -5.79 12.55
N ARG A 352 5.03 -5.92 13.18
CA ARG A 352 5.78 -7.19 13.20
C ARG A 352 4.95 -8.29 13.86
N GLY A 353 4.96 -9.46 13.23
CA GLY A 353 4.12 -10.60 13.63
C GLY A 353 2.72 -10.62 13.01
N TRP A 354 2.16 -9.48 12.57
CA TRP A 354 0.99 -9.42 11.72
C TRP A 354 1.36 -9.81 10.28
N GLY A 355 0.43 -10.39 9.54
CA GLY A 355 0.70 -10.90 8.21
C GLY A 355 0.67 -9.82 7.15
N ARG A 356 -0.52 -9.39 6.75
CA ARG A 356 -0.76 -8.40 5.71
C ARG A 356 -2.17 -7.83 5.82
N GLY A 357 -2.31 -6.54 5.62
CA GLY A 357 -3.62 -5.92 5.64
C GLY A 357 -3.58 -4.40 5.65
N ALA A 358 -4.58 -3.80 6.29
CA ALA A 358 -4.70 -2.35 6.46
C ALA A 358 -5.15 -2.00 7.88
N VAL A 359 -4.72 -0.84 8.37
CA VAL A 359 -5.08 -0.35 9.70
C VAL A 359 -5.87 0.95 9.59
N PHE A 360 -6.86 1.09 10.45
CA PHE A 360 -7.72 2.26 10.55
C PHE A 360 -7.69 2.81 11.97
N ILE A 361 -7.47 4.11 12.13
CA ILE A 361 -7.57 4.83 13.41
C ILE A 361 -8.74 5.80 13.35
N ASN A 362 -9.73 5.64 14.23
CA ASN A 362 -10.95 6.46 14.23
C ASN A 362 -11.63 6.56 12.84
N GLY A 363 -11.56 5.46 12.06
CA GLY A 363 -12.07 5.37 10.69
C GLY A 363 -11.14 5.92 9.61
N PHE A 364 -10.03 6.57 9.96
CA PHE A 364 -9.02 7.00 8.99
C PHE A 364 -8.11 5.83 8.63
N ASN A 365 -7.94 5.56 7.34
CA ASN A 365 -7.06 4.49 6.84
C ASN A 365 -5.59 4.93 6.89
N LEU A 366 -4.79 4.31 7.77
CA LEU A 366 -3.35 4.58 7.90
C LEU A 366 -2.53 4.00 6.75
N GLY A 367 -3.07 3.04 6.03
CA GLY A 367 -2.37 2.36 4.94
C GLY A 367 -2.22 0.87 5.15
N ARG A 368 -1.49 0.26 4.24
CA ARG A 368 -1.18 -1.17 4.24
C ARG A 368 0.05 -1.47 5.07
N TYR A 369 0.05 -2.63 5.68
CA TYR A 369 1.23 -3.26 6.25
C TYR A 369 1.43 -4.64 5.65
N PHE A 370 2.67 -5.10 5.63
CA PHE A 370 3.02 -6.41 5.11
C PHE A 370 4.28 -6.96 5.78
N SER A 371 4.23 -8.24 6.23
CA SER A 371 5.34 -8.91 6.88
C SER A 371 6.57 -9.12 6.01
N ALA A 372 6.42 -9.01 4.67
CA ALA A 372 7.56 -9.10 3.74
C ALA A 372 8.50 -7.89 3.81
N GLY A 373 8.06 -6.77 4.41
CA GLY A 373 8.88 -5.57 4.54
C GLY A 373 9.24 -4.89 3.22
N PRO A 374 10.21 -3.95 3.27
CA PRO A 374 11.15 -3.67 4.37
C PRO A 374 10.55 -2.95 5.56
N THR A 375 9.52 -2.14 5.35
CA THR A 375 8.89 -1.32 6.38
C THR A 375 7.90 -2.14 7.20
N HIS A 376 8.01 -2.08 8.54
CA HIS A 376 7.19 -2.85 9.47
C HIS A 376 6.38 -2.00 10.45
N SER A 377 6.33 -0.68 10.26
CA SER A 377 5.54 0.23 11.10
C SER A 377 4.64 1.13 10.27
N LEU A 378 3.55 1.59 10.91
CA LEU A 378 2.64 2.59 10.34
C LEU A 378 2.65 3.85 11.20
N TYR A 379 2.86 5.01 10.57
CA TYR A 379 2.84 6.29 11.24
C TYR A 379 1.42 6.70 11.62
N ILE A 380 1.23 7.11 12.86
CA ILE A 380 0.00 7.69 13.39
C ILE A 380 0.29 9.13 13.79
N PRO A 381 -0.07 10.13 12.96
CA PRO A 381 0.03 11.54 13.30
C PRO A 381 -0.84 11.89 14.51
N ALA A 382 -0.34 12.72 15.41
CA ALA A 382 -1.08 13.19 16.58
C ALA A 382 -2.48 13.75 16.28
N PRO A 383 -2.71 14.48 15.17
CA PRO A 383 -4.04 14.99 14.81
C PRO A 383 -5.09 13.91 14.51
N LEU A 384 -4.71 12.66 14.26
CA LEU A 384 -5.63 11.54 14.09
C LEU A 384 -6.10 10.94 15.42
N LEU A 385 -5.38 11.27 16.50
CA LEU A 385 -5.73 10.87 17.86
C LEU A 385 -6.54 11.96 18.55
N LYS A 386 -7.40 11.53 19.47
CA LYS A 386 -8.15 12.42 20.38
C LYS A 386 -7.87 12.03 21.82
N THR A 387 -7.97 12.98 22.74
CA THR A 387 -7.99 12.69 24.16
C THR A 387 -9.16 11.77 24.48
N GLY A 388 -8.91 10.75 25.30
CA GLY A 388 -9.85 9.67 25.62
C GLY A 388 -9.72 8.47 24.68
N THR A 389 -10.87 7.91 24.30
CA THR A 389 -10.96 6.64 23.56
C THR A 389 -10.71 6.81 22.07
N ASN A 390 -9.76 6.04 21.53
CA ASN A 390 -9.50 5.92 20.10
C ASN A 390 -9.68 4.46 19.68
N HIS A 391 -10.40 4.24 18.57
CA HIS A 391 -10.64 2.91 18.03
C HIS A 391 -9.63 2.61 16.91
N ILE A 392 -8.97 1.47 17.02
CA ILE A 392 -8.09 0.94 15.99
C ILE A 392 -8.74 -0.31 15.43
N VAL A 393 -8.95 -0.31 14.11
CA VAL A 393 -9.47 -1.46 13.37
C VAL A 393 -8.39 -1.97 12.45
N VAL A 394 -8.12 -3.28 12.49
CA VAL A 394 -7.13 -3.94 11.64
C VAL A 394 -7.86 -4.91 10.73
N PHE A 395 -7.73 -4.75 9.43
CA PHE A 395 -8.13 -5.75 8.43
C PHE A 395 -6.93 -6.62 8.11
N GLU A 396 -6.93 -7.84 8.60
CA GLU A 396 -5.83 -8.80 8.45
C GLU A 396 -6.22 -9.92 7.49
N LEU A 397 -5.30 -10.25 6.58
CA LEU A 397 -5.51 -11.26 5.54
C LEU A 397 -4.95 -12.64 5.90
N PHE A 398 -3.88 -12.72 6.71
CA PHE A 398 -3.11 -13.96 6.87
C PHE A 398 -2.81 -14.38 8.29
N THR A 399 -2.32 -13.49 9.16
CA THR A 399 -1.81 -13.85 10.49
C THR A 399 -2.00 -12.71 11.48
N ALA A 400 -2.87 -12.91 12.45
CA ALA A 400 -3.16 -11.92 13.49
C ALA A 400 -2.29 -12.10 14.73
N GLN A 401 -2.16 -11.02 15.52
CA GLN A 401 -1.57 -10.98 16.84
C GLN A 401 -2.63 -10.63 17.90
N ALA A 402 -2.34 -10.97 19.15
CA ALA A 402 -3.22 -10.68 20.27
C ALA A 402 -3.18 -9.21 20.73
N GLN A 403 -2.14 -8.48 20.33
CA GLN A 403 -1.88 -7.12 20.76
C GLN A 403 -1.42 -6.23 19.61
N LEU A 404 -1.64 -4.93 19.77
CA LEU A 404 -1.04 -3.86 18.99
C LEU A 404 0.04 -3.18 19.83
N VAL A 405 1.22 -3.01 19.26
CA VAL A 405 2.42 -2.45 19.92
C VAL A 405 2.74 -1.10 19.29
N PHE A 406 3.14 -0.12 20.11
CA PHE A 406 3.47 1.22 19.64
C PHE A 406 4.94 1.53 19.88
N THR A 407 5.54 2.29 18.97
CA THR A 407 6.93 2.75 19.10
C THR A 407 7.02 4.26 18.85
N ASP A 408 8.07 4.88 19.37
CA ASP A 408 8.37 6.30 19.14
C ASP A 408 9.33 6.53 17.96
N LYS A 409 9.67 5.44 17.25
CA LYS A 409 10.53 5.43 16.05
C LYS A 409 9.93 4.54 14.98
N PRO A 410 10.13 4.86 13.69
CA PRO A 410 9.73 3.99 12.60
C PRO A 410 10.59 2.72 12.56
N ILE A 411 10.04 1.66 11.98
CA ILE A 411 10.74 0.41 11.66
C ILE A 411 10.77 0.31 10.14
N LEU A 412 11.84 0.80 9.52
CA LEU A 412 11.96 0.95 8.07
C LEU A 412 12.72 -0.19 7.39
N GLY A 413 13.30 -1.10 8.15
CA GLY A 413 14.08 -2.22 7.62
C GLY A 413 14.31 -3.29 8.66
N PRO A 414 15.03 -4.38 8.28
CA PRO A 414 15.44 -5.38 9.24
C PRO A 414 16.33 -4.74 10.32
N GLU A 415 16.18 -5.22 11.57
CA GLU A 415 17.05 -4.84 12.69
C GLU A 415 18.46 -5.39 12.50
#